data_e54f22216af3d0283480aceb811bb6b7
#
_entry.id   e54f22216af3d0283480aceb811bb6b7
#
_cell.length_a   1.000
_cell.length_b   1.000
_cell.length_c   1.000
_cell.angle_alpha   90.00
_cell.angle_beta   90.00
_cell.angle_gamma   90.00
#
_symmetry.space_group_name_H-M   'P 1'
#
loop_
_entity.id
_entity.type
_entity.pdbx_description
1 polymer ?
#
loop_
_entity_poly.entity_id
_entity_poly.type
_entity_poly.pdbx_seq_one_letter_code
_entity_poly.pdbx_strand_id
1 'polypeptide(L)'
;MTAHGEYGGPPGGFPGGPPGGVPGGPPGGPPVGPQPGGSDRVPVDATRLWAGGLATAVVAALIALVGVLIVRAVLRIALYAPKEAGALGDGDTVVLCLGAAAAALAATGLVHLLLLATPRPLSYFSWIVGLTTTAAVVLPILNAPSLPIALAQSVIHLVIGLAIGSLVAGAARSAIRVRRPPYDQRFAVE
;
A
#
# COMPACT_ATOMS: atom_id res chain seq x y z
N MET A 1 17.58 -53.79 30.11
CA MET A 1 16.27 -54.47 30.17
C MET A 1 15.37 -53.75 29.22
N THR A 2 15.34 -54.27 27.94
CA THR A 2 14.27 -55.05 27.32
C THR A 2 12.98 -54.28 27.23
N ALA A 3 12.36 -54.05 26.06
CA ALA A 3 11.92 -55.03 25.10
C ALA A 3 11.63 -54.41 23.74
N HIS A 4 11.94 -55.18 22.71
CA HIS A 4 11.48 -55.11 21.33
C HIS A 4 9.96 -55.25 21.24
N GLY A 5 9.34 -54.49 20.34
CA GLY A 5 7.99 -54.67 19.83
C GLY A 5 8.01 -54.73 18.31
N GLU A 6 8.18 -55.91 17.81
CA GLU A 6 8.04 -56.35 16.41
C GLU A 6 6.56 -56.40 16.05
N TYR A 7 6.11 -55.58 15.07
CA TYR A 7 4.81 -55.73 14.45
C TYR A 7 4.98 -56.27 13.03
N GLY A 8 4.79 -57.56 12.89
CA GLY A 8 4.63 -58.24 11.62
C GLY A 8 3.32 -57.85 10.94
N GLY A 9 3.40 -57.38 9.72
CA GLY A 9 2.25 -57.19 8.85
C GLY A 9 1.77 -58.50 8.23
N PRO A 10 0.47 -58.70 7.99
CA PRO A 10 -0.07 -59.89 7.36
C PRO A 10 0.15 -59.90 5.85
N PRO A 11 0.41 -61.07 5.24
CA PRO A 11 0.42 -61.25 3.80
C PRO A 11 -1.00 -61.50 3.32
N GLY A 12 -1.54 -60.59 2.53
CA GLY A 12 -2.85 -60.75 1.89
C GLY A 12 -2.79 -60.34 0.43
N GLY A 13 -2.38 -61.25 -0.42
CA GLY A 13 -2.52 -61.13 -1.86
C GLY A 13 -3.99 -61.27 -2.28
N PHE A 14 -4.50 -60.35 -3.10
CA PHE A 14 -5.75 -60.53 -3.85
C PHE A 14 -5.42 -60.97 -5.27
N PRO A 15 -5.82 -62.13 -5.74
CA PRO A 15 -5.76 -62.50 -7.14
C PRO A 15 -7.05 -62.07 -7.85
N GLY A 16 -6.96 -61.49 -9.03
CA GLY A 16 -8.01 -61.53 -10.03
C GLY A 16 -8.77 -60.26 -10.24
N GLY A 17 -8.21 -59.29 -10.98
CA GLY A 17 -9.00 -58.33 -11.72
C GLY A 17 -9.41 -58.87 -13.08
N PRO A 18 -10.65 -58.61 -13.59
CA PRO A 18 -11.13 -59.12 -14.85
C PRO A 18 -10.42 -58.43 -16.07
N PRO A 19 -10.19 -59.15 -17.17
CA PRO A 19 -9.67 -58.58 -18.41
C PRO A 19 -10.83 -57.86 -19.11
N GLY A 20 -10.93 -56.56 -18.97
CA GLY A 20 -11.86 -55.71 -19.71
C GLY A 20 -11.11 -54.58 -20.40
N GLY A 21 -10.55 -54.82 -21.55
CA GLY A 21 -9.99 -53.78 -22.40
C GLY A 21 -11.07 -52.84 -22.89
N VAL A 22 -10.91 -51.56 -22.62
CA VAL A 22 -11.67 -50.49 -23.27
C VAL A 22 -10.79 -49.95 -24.40
N PRO A 23 -11.14 -50.16 -25.68
CA PRO A 23 -10.39 -49.62 -26.81
C PRO A 23 -10.82 -48.16 -27.02
N GLY A 24 -9.88 -47.24 -27.13
CA GLY A 24 -10.03 -45.97 -27.81
C GLY A 24 -10.27 -44.76 -26.93
N GLY A 25 -9.25 -44.35 -26.13
CA GLY A 25 -9.12 -42.96 -25.77
C GLY A 25 -8.49 -42.18 -26.92
N PRO A 26 -8.89 -40.91 -27.15
CA PRO A 26 -8.23 -40.10 -28.18
C PRO A 26 -6.75 -39.94 -27.90
N PRO A 27 -5.89 -39.85 -28.97
CA PRO A 27 -4.45 -39.76 -28.80
C PRO A 27 -4.09 -38.55 -27.93
N GLY A 28 -3.30 -38.81 -26.89
CA GLY A 28 -2.90 -37.84 -25.93
C GLY A 28 -2.30 -36.59 -26.58
N GLY A 29 -2.87 -35.43 -26.24
CA GLY A 29 -2.25 -34.17 -26.57
C GLY A 29 -0.80 -34.12 -26.06
N PRO A 30 0.08 -33.37 -26.73
CA PRO A 30 1.49 -33.30 -26.35
C PRO A 30 1.60 -32.92 -24.86
N PRO A 31 2.55 -33.54 -24.11
CA PRO A 31 2.77 -33.17 -22.72
C PRO A 31 3.05 -31.67 -22.66
N VAL A 32 2.21 -30.95 -21.91
CA VAL A 32 2.46 -29.54 -21.61
C VAL A 32 3.73 -29.53 -20.77
N GLY A 33 4.85 -29.27 -21.45
CA GLY A 33 6.15 -29.13 -20.79
C GLY A 33 6.06 -28.00 -19.76
N PRO A 34 6.92 -28.03 -18.71
CA PRO A 34 6.98 -26.96 -17.75
C PRO A 34 7.20 -25.65 -18.51
N GLN A 35 6.22 -24.74 -18.46
CA GLN A 35 6.40 -23.41 -19.02
C GLN A 35 7.57 -22.75 -18.29
N PRO A 36 8.61 -22.29 -19.03
CA PRO A 36 9.74 -21.63 -18.39
C PRO A 36 9.22 -20.39 -17.68
N GLY A 37 9.42 -20.40 -16.34
CA GLY A 37 9.26 -19.35 -15.38
C GLY A 37 8.84 -17.98 -15.91
N GLY A 38 7.55 -17.74 -15.98
CA GLY A 38 7.03 -16.40 -15.90
C GLY A 38 7.43 -15.90 -14.51
N SER A 39 8.30 -14.87 -14.47
CA SER A 39 8.66 -14.20 -13.24
C SER A 39 7.38 -13.91 -12.44
N ASP A 40 7.26 -14.48 -11.23
CA ASP A 40 6.18 -14.26 -10.27
C ASP A 40 6.13 -12.80 -9.78
N ARG A 41 6.17 -11.85 -10.71
CA ARG A 41 5.89 -10.46 -10.42
C ARG A 41 4.39 -10.34 -10.24
N VAL A 42 3.96 -10.14 -9.01
CA VAL A 42 2.58 -9.81 -8.69
C VAL A 42 2.16 -8.65 -9.60
N PRO A 43 1.16 -8.82 -10.49
CA PRO A 43 0.73 -7.74 -11.37
C PRO A 43 0.15 -6.62 -10.51
N VAL A 44 0.86 -5.50 -10.45
CA VAL A 44 0.42 -4.29 -9.76
C VAL A 44 -0.53 -3.55 -10.70
N ASP A 45 -1.75 -3.32 -10.25
CA ASP A 45 -2.70 -2.45 -10.97
C ASP A 45 -2.29 -0.98 -10.79
N ALA A 46 -1.46 -0.51 -11.70
CA ALA A 46 -0.96 0.86 -11.69
C ALA A 46 -2.10 1.90 -11.75
N THR A 47 -3.17 1.63 -12.48
CA THR A 47 -4.31 2.55 -12.61
C THR A 47 -4.98 2.78 -11.25
N ARG A 48 -5.22 1.71 -10.50
CA ARG A 48 -5.77 1.80 -9.15
C ARG A 48 -4.86 2.52 -8.17
N LEU A 49 -3.56 2.26 -8.27
CA LEU A 49 -2.57 2.91 -7.41
C LEU A 49 -2.55 4.43 -7.66
N TRP A 50 -2.50 4.85 -8.91
CA TRP A 50 -2.47 6.27 -9.26
C TRP A 50 -3.81 6.98 -9.00
N ALA A 51 -4.95 6.32 -9.20
CA ALA A 51 -6.25 6.84 -8.80
C ALA A 51 -6.31 7.08 -7.27
N GLY A 52 -5.83 6.12 -6.48
CA GLY A 52 -5.69 6.28 -5.03
C GLY A 52 -4.72 7.40 -4.64
N GLY A 53 -3.62 7.55 -5.37
CA GLY A 53 -2.65 8.64 -5.19
C GLY A 53 -3.23 10.02 -5.45
N LEU A 54 -3.99 10.19 -6.53
CA LEU A 54 -4.70 11.43 -6.83
C LEU A 54 -5.73 11.78 -5.76
N ALA A 55 -6.53 10.81 -5.32
CA ALA A 55 -7.46 11.02 -4.22
C ALA A 55 -6.73 11.45 -2.94
N THR A 56 -5.60 10.81 -2.64
CA THR A 56 -4.75 11.18 -1.49
C THR A 56 -4.20 12.59 -1.62
N ALA A 57 -3.81 13.03 -2.82
CA ALA A 57 -3.31 14.39 -3.05
C ALA A 57 -4.37 15.44 -2.75
N VAL A 58 -5.63 15.21 -3.18
CA VAL A 58 -6.76 16.09 -2.85
C VAL A 58 -7.00 16.12 -1.34
N VAL A 59 -7.03 14.96 -0.69
CA VAL A 59 -7.23 14.88 0.76
C VAL A 59 -6.10 15.59 1.52
N ALA A 60 -4.85 15.40 1.12
CA ALA A 60 -3.70 16.07 1.76
C ALA A 60 -3.77 17.60 1.63
N ALA A 61 -4.16 18.12 0.45
CA ALA A 61 -4.37 19.55 0.25
C ALA A 61 -5.51 20.10 1.12
N LEU A 62 -6.61 19.35 1.26
CA LEU A 62 -7.73 19.75 2.12
C LEU A 62 -7.34 19.71 3.61
N ILE A 63 -6.57 18.73 4.04
CA ILE A 63 -6.04 18.67 5.43
C ILE A 63 -5.15 19.88 5.70
N ALA A 64 -4.27 20.24 4.75
CA ALA A 64 -3.42 21.42 4.87
C ALA A 64 -4.26 22.69 5.01
N LEU A 65 -5.26 22.87 4.15
CA LEU A 65 -6.18 24.01 4.18
C LEU A 65 -6.93 24.10 5.51
N VAL A 66 -7.57 23.01 5.92
CA VAL A 66 -8.33 22.94 7.18
C VAL A 66 -7.43 23.19 8.37
N GLY A 67 -6.22 22.62 8.38
CA GLY A 67 -5.23 22.85 9.43
C GLY A 67 -4.88 24.32 9.58
N VAL A 68 -4.60 25.03 8.48
CA VAL A 68 -4.35 26.48 8.49
C VAL A 68 -5.58 27.26 8.98
N LEU A 69 -6.79 26.92 8.52
CA LEU A 69 -8.01 27.58 8.95
C LEU A 69 -8.28 27.42 10.44
N ILE A 70 -8.05 26.22 10.99
CA ILE A 70 -8.21 25.98 12.45
C ILE A 70 -7.21 26.82 13.23
N VAL A 71 -5.95 26.84 12.82
CA VAL A 71 -4.93 27.61 13.54
C VAL A 71 -5.23 29.11 13.48
N ARG A 72 -5.65 29.63 12.34
CA ARG A 72 -6.01 31.05 12.19
C ARG A 72 -7.29 31.43 12.97
N ALA A 73 -8.34 30.63 12.82
CA ALA A 73 -9.65 30.93 13.40
C ALA A 73 -9.70 30.68 14.92
N VAL A 74 -9.14 29.56 15.39
CA VAL A 74 -9.25 29.12 16.78
C VAL A 74 -8.12 29.67 17.64
N LEU A 75 -6.89 29.56 17.16
CA LEU A 75 -5.71 29.98 17.95
C LEU A 75 -5.36 31.45 17.73
N ARG A 76 -5.99 32.15 16.80
CA ARG A 76 -5.69 33.53 16.41
C ARG A 76 -4.21 33.78 16.11
N ILE A 77 -3.50 32.74 15.72
CA ILE A 77 -2.09 32.79 15.37
C ILE A 77 -2.00 33.11 13.87
N ALA A 78 -1.33 34.21 13.52
CA ALA A 78 -1.02 34.54 12.14
C ALA A 78 0.10 33.62 11.63
N LEU A 79 -0.27 32.42 11.17
CA LEU A 79 0.63 31.53 10.45
C LEU A 79 0.76 32.04 9.03
N TYR A 80 1.89 32.41 8.54
CA TYR A 80 2.11 32.82 7.14
C TYR A 80 1.41 34.12 6.68
N ALA A 81 1.05 35.08 7.54
CA ALA A 81 0.35 36.26 7.06
C ALA A 81 1.23 37.50 6.87
N PRO A 82 1.23 38.10 5.69
CA PRO A 82 1.19 39.54 5.55
C PRO A 82 -0.22 40.01 5.94
N LYS A 83 -0.30 41.14 6.61
CA LYS A 83 -1.52 41.64 7.28
C LYS A 83 -2.72 42.02 6.39
N GLU A 84 -2.67 41.76 5.09
CA GLU A 84 -3.60 42.29 4.09
C GLU A 84 -4.36 41.27 3.23
N ALA A 85 -4.12 39.97 3.35
CA ALA A 85 -4.80 38.97 2.56
C ALA A 85 -5.88 38.22 3.36
N GLY A 86 -7.06 38.05 2.79
CA GLY A 86 -8.15 37.29 3.40
C GLY A 86 -7.82 35.81 3.61
N ALA A 87 -8.63 35.09 4.38
CA ALA A 87 -8.37 33.70 4.84
C ALA A 87 -8.02 32.67 3.75
N LEU A 88 -8.33 32.96 2.49
CA LEU A 88 -8.07 32.10 1.32
C LEU A 88 -7.02 32.68 0.36
N GLY A 89 -6.51 33.91 0.61
CA GLY A 89 -5.70 34.65 -0.36
C GLY A 89 -4.18 34.63 -0.13
N ASP A 90 -3.68 33.94 0.88
CA ASP A 90 -2.25 33.92 1.18
C ASP A 90 -1.50 32.95 0.27
N GLY A 91 -0.52 33.47 -0.47
CA GLY A 91 0.39 32.66 -1.28
C GLY A 91 0.99 31.49 -0.50
N ASP A 92 1.32 31.69 0.76
CA ASP A 92 1.90 30.63 1.63
C ASP A 92 0.91 29.50 1.94
N THR A 93 -0.39 29.79 2.09
CA THR A 93 -1.40 28.74 2.25
C THR A 93 -1.55 27.91 0.98
N VAL A 94 -1.54 28.57 -0.19
CA VAL A 94 -1.59 27.89 -1.49
C VAL A 94 -0.33 27.03 -1.67
N VAL A 95 0.85 27.52 -1.34
CA VAL A 95 2.10 26.77 -1.41
C VAL A 95 2.05 25.55 -0.49
N LEU A 96 1.53 25.67 0.74
CA LEU A 96 1.37 24.54 1.64
C LEU A 96 0.42 23.48 1.07
N CYS A 97 -0.74 23.87 0.54
CA CYS A 97 -1.72 22.95 -0.05
C CYS A 97 -1.13 22.23 -1.28
N LEU A 98 -0.47 22.98 -2.18
CA LEU A 98 0.19 22.41 -3.35
C LEU A 98 1.36 21.51 -2.95
N GLY A 99 2.13 21.91 -1.94
CA GLY A 99 3.22 21.10 -1.36
C GLY A 99 2.72 19.78 -0.79
N ALA A 100 1.60 19.80 -0.06
CA ALA A 100 0.98 18.59 0.48
C ALA A 100 0.47 17.66 -0.63
N ALA A 101 -0.16 18.22 -1.69
CA ALA A 101 -0.59 17.44 -2.85
C ALA A 101 0.61 16.83 -3.60
N ALA A 102 1.66 17.63 -3.85
CA ALA A 102 2.89 17.15 -4.50
C ALA A 102 3.59 16.07 -3.69
N ALA A 103 3.65 16.21 -2.36
CA ALA A 103 4.19 15.18 -1.46
C ALA A 103 3.41 13.87 -1.54
N ALA A 104 2.07 13.92 -1.64
CA ALA A 104 1.23 12.74 -1.81
C ALA A 104 1.47 12.04 -3.15
N LEU A 105 1.64 12.80 -4.24
CA LEU A 105 1.98 12.24 -5.55
C LEU A 105 3.38 11.65 -5.56
N ALA A 106 4.36 12.31 -4.94
CA ALA A 106 5.71 11.80 -4.78
C ALA A 106 5.73 10.49 -3.97
N ALA A 107 4.97 10.42 -2.87
CA ALA A 107 4.81 9.21 -2.07
C ALA A 107 4.16 8.07 -2.88
N THR A 108 3.20 8.38 -3.76
CA THR A 108 2.58 7.40 -4.67
C THR A 108 3.57 6.89 -5.69
N GLY A 109 4.36 7.78 -6.31
CA GLY A 109 5.45 7.39 -7.22
C GLY A 109 6.50 6.54 -6.52
N LEU A 110 6.88 6.91 -5.29
CA LEU A 110 7.82 6.14 -4.47
C LEU A 110 7.33 4.72 -4.20
N VAL A 111 6.09 4.55 -3.71
CA VAL A 111 5.54 3.22 -3.46
C VAL A 111 5.42 2.40 -4.75
N HIS A 112 5.08 3.04 -5.87
CA HIS A 112 5.07 2.38 -7.18
C HIS A 112 6.45 1.82 -7.54
N LEU A 113 7.51 2.62 -7.40
CA LEU A 113 8.89 2.18 -7.63
C LEU A 113 9.30 1.05 -6.67
N LEU A 114 8.94 1.16 -5.39
CA LEU A 114 9.25 0.14 -4.41
C LEU A 114 8.55 -1.20 -4.72
N LEU A 115 7.31 -1.16 -5.21
CA LEU A 115 6.57 -2.36 -5.63
C LEU A 115 7.24 -3.08 -6.81
N LEU A 116 7.96 -2.34 -7.67
CA LEU A 116 8.70 -2.91 -8.80
C LEU A 116 10.09 -3.42 -8.41
N ALA A 117 10.73 -2.78 -7.43
CA ALA A 117 12.17 -2.95 -7.16
C ALA A 117 12.48 -3.76 -5.89
N THR A 118 11.54 -3.89 -4.93
CA THR A 118 11.89 -4.46 -3.61
C THR A 118 10.96 -5.60 -3.18
N PRO A 119 11.47 -6.58 -2.41
CA PRO A 119 10.66 -7.70 -1.92
C PRO A 119 9.71 -7.31 -0.77
N ARG A 120 9.96 -6.20 -0.06
CA ARG A 120 9.14 -5.68 1.04
C ARG A 120 8.82 -4.21 0.88
N PRO A 121 8.09 -3.83 -0.17
CA PRO A 121 7.92 -2.42 -0.57
C PRO A 121 7.25 -1.57 0.50
N LEU A 122 6.22 -2.07 1.16
CA LEU A 122 5.47 -1.31 2.16
C LEU A 122 6.27 -1.05 3.45
N SER A 123 7.21 -1.93 3.80
CA SER A 123 8.09 -1.72 4.95
C SER A 123 9.06 -0.57 4.70
N TYR A 124 9.73 -0.57 3.55
CA TYR A 124 10.63 0.53 3.17
C TYR A 124 9.85 1.84 3.01
N PHE A 125 8.67 1.78 2.39
CA PHE A 125 7.80 2.95 2.24
C PHE A 125 7.45 3.57 3.60
N SER A 126 7.03 2.76 4.59
CA SER A 126 6.66 3.27 5.91
C SER A 126 7.84 3.94 6.63
N TRP A 127 9.05 3.39 6.51
CA TRP A 127 10.25 4.00 7.06
C TRP A 127 10.58 5.33 6.40
N ILE A 128 10.55 5.41 5.07
CA ILE A 128 10.86 6.64 4.33
C ILE A 128 9.83 7.72 4.68
N VAL A 129 8.53 7.41 4.62
CA VAL A 129 7.48 8.38 4.96
C VAL A 129 7.56 8.78 6.42
N GLY A 130 7.82 7.85 7.33
CA GLY A 130 8.01 8.14 8.75
C GLY A 130 9.16 9.12 9.01
N LEU A 131 10.33 8.87 8.42
CA LEU A 131 11.49 9.77 8.55
C LEU A 131 11.24 11.14 7.91
N THR A 132 10.63 11.17 6.73
CA THR A 132 10.28 12.43 6.05
C THR A 132 9.26 13.23 6.87
N THR A 133 8.25 12.58 7.44
CA THR A 133 7.28 13.22 8.32
C THR A 133 7.95 13.76 9.59
N THR A 134 8.85 12.99 10.19
CA THR A 134 9.61 13.43 11.36
C THR A 134 10.44 14.67 11.03
N ALA A 135 11.14 14.67 9.90
CA ALA A 135 11.89 15.85 9.46
C ALA A 135 10.98 17.07 9.25
N ALA A 136 9.83 16.89 8.60
CA ALA A 136 8.86 17.96 8.38
C ALA A 136 8.26 18.51 9.69
N VAL A 137 8.13 17.69 10.73
CA VAL A 137 7.67 18.09 12.07
C VAL A 137 8.75 18.85 12.83
N VAL A 138 10.01 18.45 12.71
CA VAL A 138 11.12 19.07 13.43
C VAL A 138 11.54 20.40 12.82
N LEU A 139 11.46 20.53 11.49
CA LEU A 139 11.90 21.74 10.79
C LEU A 139 11.26 23.04 11.29
N PRO A 140 9.95 23.14 11.52
CA PRO A 140 9.33 24.33 12.11
C PRO A 140 9.84 24.65 13.51
N ILE A 141 10.17 23.66 14.34
CA ILE A 141 10.66 23.86 15.70
C ILE A 141 12.02 24.60 15.67
N LEU A 142 12.83 24.34 14.65
CA LEU A 142 14.15 24.97 14.49
C LEU A 142 14.09 26.36 13.86
N ASN A 143 13.04 26.67 13.07
CA ASN A 143 13.02 27.87 12.23
C ASN A 143 11.89 28.86 12.53
N ALA A 144 10.91 28.48 13.33
CA ALA A 144 9.77 29.37 13.62
C ALA A 144 10.16 30.51 14.59
N PRO A 145 9.53 31.69 14.42
CA PRO A 145 9.84 32.84 15.24
C PRO A 145 9.30 32.74 16.68
N SER A 146 8.37 31.82 16.94
CA SER A 146 7.82 31.58 18.28
C SER A 146 7.37 30.14 18.46
N LEU A 147 7.40 29.66 19.71
CA LEU A 147 6.99 28.30 20.06
C LEU A 147 5.54 27.95 19.67
N PRO A 148 4.53 28.82 19.86
CA PRO A 148 3.17 28.51 19.45
C PRO A 148 3.05 28.30 17.92
N ILE A 149 3.75 29.09 17.13
CA ILE A 149 3.80 28.93 15.67
C ILE A 149 4.49 27.62 15.29
N ALA A 150 5.63 27.32 15.92
CA ALA A 150 6.35 26.06 15.70
C ALA A 150 5.46 24.84 15.95
N LEU A 151 4.78 24.81 17.10
CA LEU A 151 3.90 23.70 17.48
C LEU A 151 2.72 23.55 16.53
N ALA A 152 2.07 24.66 16.15
CA ALA A 152 0.96 24.63 15.21
C ALA A 152 1.38 24.06 13.84
N GLN A 153 2.51 24.52 13.31
CA GLN A 153 3.07 24.00 12.05
C GLN A 153 3.45 22.54 12.14
N SER A 154 4.10 22.14 13.23
CA SER A 154 4.51 20.75 13.47
C SER A 154 3.31 19.79 13.49
N VAL A 155 2.21 20.19 14.17
CA VAL A 155 0.97 19.40 14.20
C VAL A 155 0.37 19.28 12.80
N ILE A 156 0.32 20.35 12.02
CA ILE A 156 -0.19 20.31 10.64
C ILE A 156 0.64 19.32 9.80
N HIS A 157 1.97 19.42 9.84
CA HIS A 157 2.86 18.52 9.08
C HIS A 157 2.73 17.06 9.53
N LEU A 158 2.56 16.82 10.83
CA LEU A 158 2.33 15.48 11.38
C LEU A 158 1.04 14.87 10.82
N VAL A 159 -0.07 15.60 10.84
CA VAL A 159 -1.37 15.12 10.36
C VAL A 159 -1.31 14.85 8.85
N ILE A 160 -0.70 15.76 8.07
CA ILE A 160 -0.50 15.58 6.62
C ILE A 160 0.33 14.32 6.36
N GLY A 161 1.46 14.15 7.04
CA GLY A 161 2.35 12.99 6.86
C GLY A 161 1.68 11.66 7.20
N LEU A 162 0.93 11.61 8.31
CA LEU A 162 0.16 10.41 8.71
C LEU A 162 -0.95 10.09 7.69
N ALA A 163 -1.65 11.12 7.20
CA ALA A 163 -2.69 10.94 6.19
C ALA A 163 -2.11 10.40 4.87
N ILE A 164 -1.04 11.01 4.35
CA ILE A 164 -0.36 10.55 3.13
C ILE A 164 0.13 9.12 3.32
N GLY A 165 0.84 8.82 4.42
CA GLY A 165 1.39 7.50 4.70
C GLY A 165 0.33 6.41 4.76
N SER A 166 -0.78 6.66 5.47
CA SER A 166 -1.87 5.69 5.64
C SER A 166 -2.67 5.48 4.35
N LEU A 167 -3.03 6.56 3.65
CA LEU A 167 -3.86 6.49 2.44
C LEU A 167 -3.09 5.87 1.26
N VAL A 168 -1.84 6.28 1.04
CA VAL A 168 -1.00 5.68 -0.03
C VAL A 168 -0.70 4.21 0.26
N ALA A 169 -0.40 3.86 1.52
CA ALA A 169 -0.22 2.45 1.89
C ALA A 169 -1.52 1.64 1.69
N GLY A 170 -2.67 2.22 1.98
CA GLY A 170 -3.99 1.62 1.72
C GLY A 170 -4.23 1.38 0.23
N ALA A 171 -3.97 2.38 -0.61
CA ALA A 171 -4.07 2.29 -2.06
C ALA A 171 -3.12 1.22 -2.62
N ALA A 172 -1.88 1.16 -2.15
CA ALA A 172 -0.92 0.14 -2.56
C ALA A 172 -1.38 -1.29 -2.19
N ARG A 173 -1.92 -1.49 -0.99
CA ARG A 173 -2.48 -2.80 -0.59
C ARG A 173 -3.67 -3.22 -1.45
N SER A 174 -4.53 -2.29 -1.84
CA SER A 174 -5.67 -2.58 -2.72
C SER A 174 -5.23 -2.93 -4.14
N ALA A 175 -4.17 -2.30 -4.64
CA ALA A 175 -3.60 -2.58 -5.96
C ALA A 175 -2.97 -3.98 -6.07
N ILE A 176 -2.49 -4.55 -4.96
CA ILE A 176 -1.89 -5.89 -4.92
C ILE A 176 -2.93 -7.01 -4.82
N ARG A 177 -4.11 -6.77 -4.24
CA ARG A 177 -5.11 -7.81 -3.91
C ARG A 177 -5.95 -8.32 -5.10
N VAL A 178 -5.81 -7.83 -6.31
CA VAL A 178 -6.78 -8.00 -7.41
C VAL A 178 -6.69 -9.34 -8.14
N ARG A 179 -5.90 -10.33 -7.72
CA ARG A 179 -6.01 -11.68 -8.28
C ARG A 179 -6.35 -12.72 -7.22
N ARG A 180 -7.64 -12.83 -6.87
CA ARG A 180 -8.19 -14.16 -6.58
C ARG A 180 -8.41 -14.82 -7.94
N PRO A 181 -7.79 -15.97 -8.22
CA PRO A 181 -8.19 -16.78 -9.36
C PRO A 181 -9.67 -17.14 -9.18
N PRO A 182 -10.44 -17.28 -10.25
CA PRO A 182 -11.78 -17.84 -10.17
C PRO A 182 -11.65 -19.33 -9.81
N TYR A 183 -11.46 -19.60 -8.54
CA TYR A 183 -11.43 -20.94 -8.01
C TYR A 183 -12.87 -21.36 -7.74
N ASP A 184 -13.28 -22.41 -8.45
CA ASP A 184 -14.41 -23.29 -8.16
C ASP A 184 -15.84 -22.76 -8.35
N GLN A 185 -16.18 -22.36 -9.56
CA GLN A 185 -17.56 -22.58 -9.99
C GLN A 185 -17.76 -23.97 -10.66
N ARG A 186 -16.75 -24.83 -10.69
CA ARG A 186 -16.86 -26.15 -11.32
C ARG A 186 -17.37 -27.27 -10.41
N PHE A 187 -17.53 -27.04 -9.12
CA PHE A 187 -18.03 -28.06 -8.19
C PHE A 187 -19.43 -27.76 -7.62
N ALA A 188 -20.16 -26.81 -8.19
CA ALA A 188 -21.52 -26.50 -7.75
C ALA A 188 -22.60 -27.03 -8.70
N VAL A 189 -22.29 -27.97 -9.60
CA VAL A 189 -23.26 -28.64 -10.48
C VAL A 189 -23.00 -30.16 -10.42
N GLU A 190 -23.33 -30.78 -9.29
CA GLU A 190 -23.71 -32.17 -9.15
C GLU A 190 -24.76 -32.28 -8.05
#